data_93b1793a41589861fc219ff50c9ecd3e
#
_entry.id   93b1793a41589861fc219ff50c9ecd3e
#
_cell.length_a   1.000
_cell.length_b   1.000
_cell.length_c   1.000
_cell.angle_alpha   90.00
_cell.angle_beta   90.00
_cell.angle_gamma   90.00
#
_symmetry.space_group_name_H-M   'P 1'
#
loop_
_entity.id
_entity.type
_entity.pdbx_description
1 polymer ?
#
loop_
_entity_poly.entity_id
_entity_poly.type
_entity_poly.pdbx_seq_one_letter_code
_entity_poly.pdbx_strand_id
1 'polypeptide(L)'
;MDFDTQRYQKSPSIVSQEIAGEVILVPVRPSVGELESIYTLNETGALAWSLLDGAHTLAEIHQQILADYAVDAEQARQDLLELIEQLQKIEAVIPV
;
A
#
# COMPACT_ATOMS: atom_id res chain seq x y z
N MET A 1 -8.23 13.86 3.46
CA MET A 1 -8.16 12.44 3.87
C MET A 1 -8.20 12.37 5.39
N ASP A 2 -9.09 11.57 5.91
CA ASP A 2 -9.20 11.37 7.36
C ASP A 2 -8.40 10.13 7.73
N PHE A 3 -7.21 10.34 8.27
CA PHE A 3 -6.27 9.26 8.59
C PHE A 3 -6.87 8.26 9.58
N ASP A 4 -7.65 8.73 10.53
CA ASP A 4 -8.17 7.86 11.60
C ASP A 4 -9.32 6.96 11.14
N THR A 5 -10.03 7.33 10.09
CA THR A 5 -11.22 6.57 9.66
C THR A 5 -11.13 6.08 8.23
N GLN A 6 -10.18 6.57 7.44
CA GLN A 6 -10.09 6.19 6.04
C GLN A 6 -9.64 4.74 5.89
N ARG A 7 -10.34 4.00 5.04
CA ARG A 7 -10.02 2.62 4.71
C ARG A 7 -9.85 2.47 3.22
N TYR A 8 -9.04 1.50 2.84
CA TYR A 8 -8.81 1.17 1.45
C TYR A 8 -8.84 -0.33 1.27
N GLN A 9 -9.20 -0.76 0.08
CA GLN A 9 -9.10 -2.18 -0.29
C GLN A 9 -8.29 -2.29 -1.57
N LYS A 10 -7.75 -3.48 -1.82
CA LYS A 10 -6.96 -3.73 -3.01
C LYS A 10 -7.86 -3.75 -4.24
N SER A 11 -7.37 -3.17 -5.33
CA SER A 11 -8.07 -3.20 -6.60
C SER A 11 -7.93 -4.58 -7.23
N PRO A 12 -9.00 -5.12 -7.85
CA PRO A 12 -8.88 -6.39 -8.58
C PRO A 12 -8.02 -6.28 -9.84
N SER A 13 -7.64 -5.07 -10.23
CA SER A 13 -6.79 -4.86 -11.40
C SER A 13 -5.30 -5.05 -11.10
N ILE A 14 -4.95 -5.34 -9.84
CA ILE A 14 -3.56 -5.49 -9.42
C ILE A 14 -3.36 -6.90 -8.87
N VAL A 15 -2.28 -7.54 -9.30
CA VAL A 15 -1.83 -8.81 -8.74
C VAL A 15 -0.57 -8.55 -7.95
N SER A 16 -0.49 -9.06 -6.74
CA SER A 16 0.72 -8.96 -5.93
C SER A 16 1.42 -10.30 -5.89
N GLN A 17 2.76 -10.26 -5.95
CA GLN A 17 3.60 -11.43 -5.83
C GLN A 17 4.68 -11.15 -4.79
N GLU A 18 4.95 -12.14 -3.96
CA GLU A 18 6.03 -12.03 -2.99
C GLU A 18 7.21 -12.84 -3.49
N ILE A 19 8.34 -12.16 -3.68
CA ILE A 19 9.57 -12.78 -4.16
C ILE A 19 10.70 -12.35 -3.25
N ALA A 20 11.32 -13.32 -2.56
CA ALA A 20 12.47 -13.07 -1.69
C ALA A 20 12.19 -11.98 -0.64
N GLY A 21 11.00 -11.97 -0.07
CA GLY A 21 10.64 -11.01 0.97
C GLY A 21 10.16 -9.66 0.45
N GLU A 22 10.16 -9.46 -0.85
CA GLU A 22 9.66 -8.23 -1.46
C GLU A 22 8.31 -8.49 -2.10
N VAL A 23 7.42 -7.50 -2.01
CA VAL A 23 6.12 -7.57 -2.65
C VAL A 23 6.17 -6.74 -3.93
N ILE A 24 5.79 -7.36 -5.04
CA ILE A 24 5.77 -6.73 -6.35
C ILE A 24 4.32 -6.64 -6.80
N LEU A 25 3.91 -5.45 -7.21
CA LEU A 25 2.56 -5.20 -7.71
C LEU A 25 2.61 -5.11 -9.23
N VAL A 26 1.78 -5.92 -9.88
CA VAL A 26 1.72 -5.98 -11.33
C VAL A 26 0.27 -5.76 -11.77
N PRO A 27 0.00 -4.77 -12.64
CA PRO A 27 -1.35 -4.58 -13.14
C PRO A 27 -1.76 -5.72 -14.05
N VAL A 28 -3.00 -6.18 -13.90
CA VAL A 28 -3.56 -7.23 -14.76
C VAL A 28 -3.78 -6.70 -16.16
N ARG A 29 -4.13 -5.40 -16.26
CA ARG A 29 -4.35 -4.75 -17.54
C ARG A 29 -3.51 -3.50 -17.62
N PRO A 30 -2.28 -3.60 -18.12
CA PRO A 30 -1.48 -2.40 -18.30
C PRO A 30 -2.13 -1.47 -19.30
N SER A 31 -2.12 -0.18 -18.99
CA SER A 31 -2.63 0.82 -19.91
C SER A 31 -1.74 0.89 -21.13
N VAL A 32 -2.33 1.27 -22.27
CA VAL A 32 -1.56 1.43 -23.49
C VAL A 32 -0.48 2.47 -23.26
N GLY A 33 0.76 2.10 -23.55
CA GLY A 33 1.89 3.01 -23.41
C GLY A 33 2.55 2.99 -22.04
N GLU A 34 2.01 2.26 -21.08
CA GLU A 34 2.59 2.13 -19.76
C GLU A 34 3.27 0.79 -19.63
N LEU A 35 4.56 0.76 -19.89
CA LEU A 35 5.33 -0.46 -19.86
C LEU A 35 5.97 -0.74 -18.51
N GLU A 36 6.17 0.29 -17.70
CA GLU A 36 6.80 0.18 -16.39
C GLU A 36 5.74 0.21 -15.30
N SER A 37 4.85 -0.76 -15.34
CA SER A 37 3.75 -0.81 -14.38
C SER A 37 4.06 -1.64 -13.15
N ILE A 38 5.31 -2.05 -12.99
CA ILE A 38 5.71 -2.85 -11.84
C ILE A 38 6.09 -1.92 -10.70
N TYR A 39 5.48 -2.16 -9.54
CA TYR A 39 5.76 -1.38 -8.35
C TYR A 39 6.24 -2.31 -7.25
N THR A 40 7.42 -2.03 -6.69
CA THR A 40 8.03 -2.86 -5.66
C THR A 40 7.85 -2.21 -4.29
N LEU A 41 7.42 -2.98 -3.31
CA LEU A 41 7.22 -2.51 -1.94
C LEU A 41 8.36 -2.99 -1.06
N ASN A 42 8.85 -2.10 -0.19
CA ASN A 42 9.79 -2.49 0.85
C ASN A 42 9.04 -3.19 1.99
N GLU A 43 9.74 -3.58 3.06
CA GLU A 43 9.15 -4.34 4.16
C GLU A 43 7.94 -3.64 4.79
N THR A 44 8.06 -2.35 5.12
CA THR A 44 6.96 -1.62 5.73
C THR A 44 5.81 -1.42 4.75
N GLY A 45 6.14 -1.18 3.48
CA GLY A 45 5.12 -1.09 2.43
C GLY A 45 4.40 -2.40 2.22
N ALA A 46 5.11 -3.52 2.29
CA ALA A 46 4.50 -4.84 2.16
C ALA A 46 3.55 -5.11 3.32
N LEU A 47 3.94 -4.74 4.54
CA LEU A 47 3.05 -4.87 5.69
C LEU A 47 1.79 -4.03 5.51
N ALA A 48 1.96 -2.76 5.11
CA ALA A 48 0.82 -1.88 4.85
C ALA A 48 -0.09 -2.47 3.79
N TRP A 49 0.49 -2.98 2.71
CA TRP A 49 -0.28 -3.60 1.63
C TRP A 49 -1.13 -4.77 2.14
N SER A 50 -0.56 -5.60 3.00
CA SER A 50 -1.29 -6.75 3.53
C SER A 50 -2.50 -6.34 4.37
N LEU A 51 -2.49 -5.13 4.92
CA LEU A 51 -3.57 -4.62 5.76
C LEU A 51 -4.56 -3.73 5.00
N LEU A 52 -4.36 -3.55 3.71
CA LEU A 52 -5.31 -2.81 2.86
C LEU A 52 -6.42 -3.74 2.39
N ASP A 53 -7.25 -4.15 3.33
CA ASP A 53 -8.28 -5.16 3.13
C ASP A 53 -9.70 -4.60 3.25
N GLY A 54 -9.83 -3.29 3.33
CA GLY A 54 -11.13 -2.65 3.48
C GLY A 54 -11.62 -2.61 4.92
N ALA A 55 -10.91 -3.26 5.84
CA ALA A 55 -11.32 -3.33 7.25
C ALA A 55 -10.44 -2.49 8.16
N HIS A 56 -9.16 -2.33 7.83
CA HIS A 56 -8.24 -1.56 8.65
C HIS A 56 -8.22 -0.10 8.22
N THR A 57 -8.25 0.81 9.20
CA THR A 57 -8.06 2.24 8.92
C THR A 57 -6.57 2.52 8.73
N LEU A 58 -6.24 3.67 8.14
CA LEU A 58 -4.84 4.06 8.02
C LEU A 58 -4.17 4.18 9.38
N ALA A 59 -4.90 4.64 10.39
CA ALA A 59 -4.36 4.72 11.75
C ALA A 59 -3.99 3.34 12.29
N GLU A 60 -4.83 2.34 12.03
CA GLU A 60 -4.55 0.98 12.46
C GLU A 60 -3.33 0.39 11.74
N ILE A 61 -3.22 0.66 10.45
CA ILE A 61 -2.05 0.22 9.68
C ILE A 61 -0.78 0.88 10.22
N HIS A 62 -0.86 2.18 10.52
CA HIS A 62 0.24 2.92 11.10
C HIS A 62 0.68 2.33 12.44
N GLN A 63 -0.28 2.01 13.30
CA GLN A 63 0.02 1.38 14.59
C GLN A 63 0.71 0.04 14.41
N GLN A 64 0.30 -0.75 13.43
CA GLN A 64 0.91 -2.05 13.18
C GLN A 64 2.36 -1.89 12.70
N ILE A 65 2.61 -0.90 11.86
CA ILE A 65 3.98 -0.61 11.42
C ILE A 65 4.86 -0.27 12.61
N LEU A 66 4.35 0.56 13.53
CA LEU A 66 5.11 0.95 14.72
C LEU A 66 5.33 -0.21 15.68
N ALA A 67 4.41 -1.19 15.68
CA ALA A 67 4.55 -2.37 16.53
C ALA A 67 5.60 -3.33 16.00
N ASP A 68 5.74 -3.43 14.68
CA ASP A 68 6.59 -4.42 14.05
C ASP A 68 7.99 -3.89 13.69
N TYR A 69 8.14 -2.58 13.58
CA TYR A 69 9.38 -1.97 13.13
C TYR A 69 9.79 -0.83 14.03
N ALA A 70 11.10 -0.71 14.26
CA ALA A 70 11.65 0.39 15.06
C ALA A 70 11.83 1.63 14.17
N VAL A 71 10.74 2.32 13.90
CA VAL A 71 10.72 3.50 13.02
C VAL A 71 10.10 4.69 13.76
N ASP A 72 10.45 5.90 13.29
CA ASP A 72 9.87 7.12 13.82
C ASP A 72 8.40 7.20 13.43
N ALA A 73 7.54 7.51 14.40
CA ALA A 73 6.09 7.50 14.19
C ALA A 73 5.65 8.52 13.15
N GLU A 74 6.22 9.72 13.16
CA GLU A 74 5.84 10.75 12.22
C GLU A 74 6.33 10.41 10.80
N GLN A 75 7.54 9.89 10.69
CA GLN A 75 8.09 9.50 9.40
C GLN A 75 7.28 8.33 8.82
N ALA A 76 6.93 7.36 9.66
CA ALA A 76 6.12 6.23 9.21
C ALA A 76 4.74 6.69 8.72
N ARG A 77 4.15 7.69 9.38
CA ARG A 77 2.87 8.24 8.95
C ARG A 77 2.98 8.90 7.58
N GLN A 78 4.02 9.70 7.38
CA GLN A 78 4.24 10.35 6.10
C GLN A 78 4.50 9.33 4.99
N ASP A 79 5.32 8.33 5.28
CA ASP A 79 5.62 7.28 4.30
C ASP A 79 4.38 6.49 3.92
N LEU A 80 3.51 6.22 4.89
CA LEU A 80 2.24 5.54 4.61
C LEU A 80 1.35 6.38 3.71
N LEU A 81 1.23 7.67 3.99
CA LEU A 81 0.42 8.56 3.17
C LEU A 81 0.96 8.66 1.74
N GLU A 82 2.28 8.74 1.60
CA GLU A 82 2.89 8.75 0.28
C GLU A 82 2.65 7.44 -0.47
N LEU A 83 2.74 6.31 0.24
CA LEU A 83 2.47 5.02 -0.36
C LEU A 83 1.04 4.95 -0.87
N ILE A 84 0.07 5.37 -0.06
CA ILE A 84 -1.34 5.37 -0.47
C ILE A 84 -1.53 6.26 -1.70
N GLU A 85 -0.92 7.43 -1.72
CA GLU A 85 -1.01 8.32 -2.86
C GLU A 85 -0.47 7.67 -4.14
N GLN A 86 0.67 7.01 -4.04
CA GLN A 86 1.25 6.32 -5.20
C GLN A 86 0.41 5.13 -5.64
N LEU A 87 -0.13 4.37 -4.68
CA LEU A 87 -1.00 3.25 -5.00
C LEU A 87 -2.28 3.71 -5.68
N GLN A 88 -2.81 4.86 -5.29
CA GLN A 88 -3.98 5.43 -5.96
C GLN A 88 -3.65 5.84 -7.40
N LYS A 89 -2.45 6.38 -7.63
CA LYS A 89 -2.04 6.79 -8.98
C LYS A 89 -1.97 5.63 -9.95
N ILE A 90 -1.57 4.45 -9.47
CA ILE A 90 -1.52 3.25 -10.32
C ILE A 90 -2.81 2.43 -10.19
N GLU A 91 -3.82 2.97 -9.54
CA GLU A 91 -5.12 2.35 -9.35
C GLU A 91 -5.03 0.99 -8.65
N ALA A 92 -4.09 0.89 -7.70
CA ALA A 92 -3.88 -0.35 -6.97
C ALA A 92 -4.79 -0.47 -5.75
N VAL A 93 -5.33 0.63 -5.25
CA VAL A 93 -6.23 0.65 -4.10
C VAL A 93 -7.45 1.50 -4.40
N ILE A 94 -8.54 1.15 -3.72
CA ILE A 94 -9.84 1.81 -3.88
C ILE A 94 -10.30 2.24 -2.49
N PRO A 95 -10.71 3.50 -2.31
CA PRO A 95 -11.28 3.93 -1.04
C PRO A 95 -12.56 3.15 -0.73
N VAL A 96 -12.72 2.83 0.54
CA VAL A 96 -13.91 2.12 1.00
C VAL A 96 -14.88 3.07 1.67
#